data_e7b8d757da07945f8c700cfa5fb7ce95
#
_entry.id   e7b8d757da07945f8c700cfa5fb7ce95
#
_cell.length_a   1.000
_cell.length_b   1.000
_cell.length_c   1.000
_cell.angle_alpha   90.00
_cell.angle_beta   90.00
_cell.angle_gamma   90.00
#
_symmetry.space_group_name_H-M   'P 1'
#
loop_
_entity.id
_entity.type
_entity.pdbx_description
1 polymer ?
#
loop_
_entity_poly.entity_id
_entity_poly.type
_entity_poly.pdbx_seq_one_letter_code
_entity_poly.pdbx_strand_id
1 'polypeptide(L)'
;MNTILRSIALLCLVAHASAGELLTGEAAAAKFPAELREMGLHTAKWMQLTNGVEYYYGHFTNLLGTVDGFTASKNDLHLLRIDYANAPVRMKFVDHTQESTKRRMTSWTAAQHNALFAINMTMEYREGTLGYFSPKPQGYAKADGAVIPNGAEATGTKAGFAFNDDKSYKFDKDWPAVDPETGKAKADDWDNVVTHEAYTIHEGVATWGANATYFSRANYTFFGTTADGVLWAGAVDGRREGVSEGLGYHEVAALQLALGCVGGVCCDGGGSTTMAIRKDLMTASDVCDTQKTSSSSTDYYTMNYLDDGSERAVINQLLFVPAPMASKPPRVVFSID
;
A
#
# COMPACT_ATOMS: atom_id res chain seq x y z
N MET A 1 -50.39 -31.74 8.43
CA MET A 1 -50.01 -30.36 8.84
C MET A 1 -48.63 -30.12 8.26
N ASN A 2 -48.58 -29.54 7.07
CA ASN A 2 -47.32 -29.34 6.33
C ASN A 2 -46.78 -27.94 6.62
N THR A 3 -45.65 -27.86 7.30
CA THR A 3 -44.91 -26.63 7.53
C THR A 3 -43.94 -26.43 6.38
N ILE A 4 -44.26 -25.52 5.47
CA ILE A 4 -43.38 -25.11 4.37
C ILE A 4 -42.32 -24.18 4.95
N LEU A 5 -41.06 -24.63 5.07
CA LEU A 5 -39.90 -23.77 5.28
C LEU A 5 -39.65 -22.97 3.99
N ARG A 6 -39.92 -21.69 4.01
CA ARG A 6 -39.47 -20.75 2.98
C ARG A 6 -38.00 -20.39 3.26
N SER A 7 -37.08 -20.99 2.53
CA SER A 7 -35.70 -20.53 2.44
C SER A 7 -35.68 -19.20 1.67
N ILE A 8 -35.48 -18.10 2.36
CA ILE A 8 -35.18 -16.81 1.72
C ILE A 8 -33.69 -16.87 1.35
N ALA A 9 -33.40 -17.18 0.11
CA ALA A 9 -32.07 -16.95 -0.44
C ALA A 9 -31.90 -15.43 -0.58
N LEU A 10 -31.09 -14.86 0.30
CA LEU A 10 -30.64 -13.47 0.19
C LEU A 10 -29.64 -13.42 -0.98
N LEU A 11 -30.15 -13.13 -2.17
CA LEU A 11 -29.32 -12.84 -3.34
C LEU A 11 -28.66 -11.48 -3.06
N CYS A 12 -27.42 -11.49 -2.55
CA CYS A 12 -26.58 -10.31 -2.59
C CYS A 12 -26.28 -10.02 -4.08
N LEU A 13 -27.06 -9.13 -4.68
CA LEU A 13 -26.66 -8.49 -5.93
C LEU A 13 -25.41 -7.66 -5.61
N VAL A 14 -24.24 -8.25 -5.79
CA VAL A 14 -23.02 -7.49 -5.97
C VAL A 14 -23.21 -6.78 -7.31
N ALA A 15 -23.57 -5.50 -7.26
CA ALA A 15 -23.54 -4.67 -8.45
C ALA A 15 -22.09 -4.70 -8.93
N HIS A 16 -21.83 -5.43 -10.01
CA HIS A 16 -20.57 -5.34 -10.73
C HIS A 16 -20.53 -3.91 -11.28
N ALA A 17 -19.82 -3.02 -10.58
CA ALA A 17 -19.43 -1.77 -11.20
C ALA A 17 -18.62 -2.17 -12.43
N SER A 18 -19.13 -1.86 -13.63
CA SER A 18 -18.35 -2.02 -14.84
C SER A 18 -17.06 -1.26 -14.66
N ALA A 19 -15.92 -1.91 -14.93
CA ALA A 19 -14.62 -1.24 -14.97
C ALA A 19 -14.76 0.06 -15.78
N GLY A 20 -14.19 1.14 -15.27
CA GLY A 20 -14.25 2.45 -15.92
C GLY A 20 -13.49 2.43 -17.26
N GLU A 21 -13.79 3.40 -18.10
CA GLU A 21 -13.01 3.60 -19.33
C GLU A 21 -11.57 3.97 -19.00
N LEU A 22 -10.61 3.34 -19.69
CA LEU A 22 -9.20 3.70 -19.61
C LEU A 22 -8.97 5.03 -20.34
N LEU A 23 -8.54 6.05 -19.62
CA LEU A 23 -8.05 7.31 -20.19
C LEU A 23 -6.54 7.23 -20.40
N THR A 24 -6.05 7.86 -21.47
CA THR A 24 -4.63 7.98 -21.81
C THR A 24 -4.28 9.42 -22.21
N GLY A 25 -2.97 9.74 -22.25
CA GLY A 25 -2.49 11.06 -22.70
C GLY A 25 -3.01 12.22 -21.83
N GLU A 26 -3.39 13.32 -22.46
CA GLU A 26 -3.82 14.55 -21.76
C GLU A 26 -5.05 14.34 -20.87
N ALA A 27 -6.02 13.53 -21.31
CA ALA A 27 -7.20 13.23 -20.52
C ALA A 27 -6.88 12.50 -19.22
N ALA A 28 -5.93 11.57 -19.27
CA ALA A 28 -5.42 10.90 -18.08
C ALA A 28 -4.54 11.83 -17.23
N ALA A 29 -3.66 12.61 -17.86
CA ALA A 29 -2.80 13.56 -17.16
C ALA A 29 -3.61 14.58 -16.35
N ALA A 30 -4.75 15.03 -16.87
CA ALA A 30 -5.66 15.94 -16.17
C ALA A 30 -6.25 15.36 -14.86
N LYS A 31 -6.20 14.04 -14.67
CA LYS A 31 -6.64 13.35 -13.43
C LYS A 31 -5.59 13.35 -12.33
N PHE A 32 -4.31 13.49 -12.69
CA PHE A 32 -3.23 13.50 -11.72
C PHE A 32 -3.29 14.77 -10.84
N PRO A 33 -2.87 14.68 -9.56
CA PRO A 33 -2.61 15.85 -8.72
C PRO A 33 -1.75 16.88 -9.45
N ALA A 34 -2.04 18.17 -9.25
CA ALA A 34 -1.35 19.26 -9.94
C ALA A 34 0.16 19.20 -9.72
N GLU A 35 0.58 18.93 -8.50
CA GLU A 35 1.97 18.83 -8.08
C GLU A 35 2.72 17.75 -8.87
N LEU A 36 2.10 16.59 -9.08
CA LEU A 36 2.71 15.51 -9.88
C LEU A 36 2.80 15.85 -11.37
N ARG A 37 1.82 16.56 -11.91
CA ARG A 37 1.86 16.96 -13.33
C ARG A 37 3.05 17.87 -13.65
N GLU A 38 3.45 18.71 -12.71
CA GLU A 38 4.60 19.63 -12.83
C GLU A 38 5.95 18.92 -12.72
N MET A 39 5.98 17.65 -12.25
CA MET A 39 7.19 16.84 -12.12
C MET A 39 7.58 16.10 -13.41
N GLY A 40 7.22 16.62 -14.57
CA GLY A 40 7.61 16.03 -15.86
C GLY A 40 6.85 14.77 -16.20
N LEU A 41 5.55 14.72 -15.91
CA LEU A 41 4.65 13.65 -16.33
C LEU A 41 4.61 13.58 -17.86
N HIS A 42 5.22 12.54 -18.44
CA HIS A 42 5.34 12.34 -19.87
C HIS A 42 4.26 11.43 -20.45
N THR A 43 4.01 10.30 -19.77
CA THR A 43 2.94 9.36 -20.16
C THR A 43 2.01 9.17 -18.98
N ALA A 44 0.73 9.24 -19.24
CA ALA A 44 -0.31 9.09 -18.23
C ALA A 44 -1.36 8.07 -18.67
N LYS A 45 -1.79 7.23 -17.72
CA LYS A 45 -2.98 6.38 -17.83
C LYS A 45 -3.79 6.53 -16.53
N TRP A 46 -5.09 6.52 -16.65
CA TRP A 46 -6.01 6.61 -15.52
C TRP A 46 -7.22 5.73 -15.76
N MET A 47 -7.70 5.11 -14.69
CA MET A 47 -8.93 4.31 -14.73
C MET A 47 -9.62 4.36 -13.37
N GLN A 48 -10.95 4.45 -13.38
CA GLN A 48 -11.74 4.17 -12.20
C GLN A 48 -11.98 2.67 -12.07
N LEU A 49 -11.44 2.04 -11.03
CA LEU A 49 -11.57 0.59 -10.82
C LEU A 49 -12.92 0.21 -10.22
N THR A 50 -13.40 1.01 -9.27
CA THR A 50 -14.71 0.90 -8.63
C THR A 50 -15.06 2.24 -8.00
N ASN A 51 -16.25 2.34 -7.40
CA ASN A 51 -16.65 3.59 -6.72
C ASN A 51 -15.60 3.98 -5.66
N GLY A 52 -15.10 5.20 -5.74
CA GLY A 52 -14.10 5.74 -4.81
C GLY A 52 -12.70 5.13 -4.91
N VAL A 53 -12.42 4.29 -5.93
CA VAL A 53 -11.08 3.73 -6.16
C VAL A 53 -10.63 4.01 -7.59
N GLU A 54 -9.49 4.67 -7.72
CA GLU A 54 -8.89 5.08 -8.97
C GLU A 54 -7.47 4.55 -9.08
N TYR A 55 -7.10 4.12 -10.29
CA TYR A 55 -5.74 3.72 -10.61
C TYR A 55 -5.09 4.73 -11.54
N TYR A 56 -3.83 5.05 -11.28
CA TYR A 56 -2.99 5.94 -12.06
C TYR A 56 -1.69 5.22 -12.42
N TYR A 57 -1.28 5.34 -13.66
CA TYR A 57 0.07 5.05 -14.11
C TYR A 57 0.67 6.32 -14.70
N GLY A 58 1.89 6.66 -14.30
CA GLY A 58 2.63 7.79 -14.81
C GLY A 58 4.09 7.43 -15.06
N HIS A 59 4.58 7.73 -16.30
CA HIS A 59 6.01 7.80 -16.56
C HIS A 59 6.46 9.25 -16.41
N PHE A 60 7.41 9.47 -15.52
CA PHE A 60 7.96 10.77 -15.20
C PHE A 60 9.39 10.89 -15.70
N THR A 61 9.74 12.01 -16.32
CA THR A 61 11.10 12.30 -16.78
C THR A 61 11.88 13.20 -15.83
N ASN A 62 11.19 13.83 -14.89
CA ASN A 62 11.74 14.80 -13.94
C ASN A 62 11.10 14.68 -12.54
N LEU A 63 10.81 13.45 -12.08
CA LEU A 63 10.17 13.26 -10.78
C LEU A 63 11.03 13.87 -9.68
N LEU A 64 10.39 14.65 -8.82
CA LEU A 64 10.98 15.45 -7.72
C LEU A 64 11.98 16.53 -8.13
N GLY A 65 12.31 16.70 -9.42
CA GLY A 65 13.28 17.73 -9.85
C GLY A 65 12.81 19.17 -9.65
N THR A 66 11.53 19.39 -9.36
CA THR A 66 10.95 20.69 -8.97
C THR A 66 10.88 20.88 -7.45
N VAL A 67 11.21 19.86 -6.66
CA VAL A 67 11.17 19.89 -5.20
C VAL A 67 12.56 20.27 -4.67
N ASP A 68 12.61 21.28 -3.81
CA ASP A 68 13.85 21.83 -3.29
C ASP A 68 14.68 20.76 -2.54
N GLY A 69 15.96 20.65 -2.86
CA GLY A 69 16.86 19.68 -2.26
C GLY A 69 16.84 18.28 -2.87
N PHE A 70 16.05 18.03 -3.92
CA PHE A 70 15.98 16.75 -4.60
C PHE A 70 16.57 16.80 -6.02
N THR A 71 17.11 15.68 -6.45
CA THR A 71 17.60 15.52 -7.83
C THR A 71 16.52 14.84 -8.67
N ALA A 72 16.26 15.40 -9.84
CA ALA A 72 15.36 14.81 -10.82
C ALA A 72 15.68 13.35 -11.12
N SER A 73 14.65 12.54 -11.29
CA SER A 73 14.77 11.14 -11.71
C SER A 73 13.69 10.73 -12.68
N LYS A 74 14.01 9.74 -13.52
CA LYS A 74 13.01 9.06 -14.35
C LYS A 74 12.38 7.96 -13.55
N ASN A 75 11.05 7.91 -13.51
CA ASN A 75 10.34 6.89 -12.76
C ASN A 75 9.00 6.53 -13.39
N ASP A 76 8.67 5.25 -13.31
CA ASP A 76 7.33 4.73 -13.51
C ASP A 76 6.64 4.61 -12.15
N LEU A 77 5.48 5.24 -12.02
CA LEU A 77 4.65 5.20 -10.81
C LEU A 77 3.33 4.51 -11.09
N HIS A 78 2.94 3.66 -10.17
CA HIS A 78 1.65 3.00 -10.10
C HIS A 78 0.97 3.43 -8.80
N LEU A 79 -0.18 4.11 -8.89
CA LEU A 79 -0.86 4.66 -7.73
C LEU A 79 -2.31 4.19 -7.68
N LEU A 80 -2.77 3.88 -6.48
CA LEU A 80 -4.17 3.69 -6.15
C LEU A 80 -4.59 4.83 -5.22
N ARG A 81 -5.59 5.60 -5.66
CA ARG A 81 -6.28 6.59 -4.83
C ARG A 81 -7.57 5.98 -4.33
N ILE A 82 -7.78 5.97 -3.04
CA ILE A 82 -8.92 5.33 -2.40
C ILE A 82 -9.63 6.35 -1.52
N ASP A 83 -10.79 6.79 -1.93
CA ASP A 83 -11.71 7.51 -1.05
C ASP A 83 -12.29 6.49 -0.06
N TYR A 84 -11.53 6.28 1.03
CA TYR A 84 -11.76 5.14 1.91
C TYR A 84 -13.12 5.17 2.62
N ALA A 85 -13.66 6.36 2.82
CA ALA A 85 -14.99 6.54 3.38
C ALA A 85 -16.09 5.97 2.46
N ASN A 86 -15.96 6.24 1.16
CA ASN A 86 -17.00 5.96 0.17
C ASN A 86 -16.71 4.72 -0.69
N ALA A 87 -15.47 4.23 -0.70
CA ALA A 87 -15.09 3.03 -1.44
C ALA A 87 -15.70 1.76 -0.81
N PRO A 88 -16.20 0.81 -1.61
CA PRO A 88 -16.76 -0.45 -1.11
C PRO A 88 -15.65 -1.46 -0.77
N VAL A 89 -14.63 -1.01 -0.04
CA VAL A 89 -13.47 -1.80 0.36
C VAL A 89 -13.14 -1.58 1.83
N ARG A 90 -12.49 -2.56 2.45
CA ARG A 90 -11.82 -2.42 3.73
C ARG A 90 -10.41 -2.96 3.67
N MET A 91 -9.54 -2.46 4.50
CA MET A 91 -8.18 -3.00 4.67
C MET A 91 -8.23 -4.35 5.37
N LYS A 92 -7.32 -5.23 5.00
CA LYS A 92 -7.02 -6.49 5.70
C LYS A 92 -5.51 -6.71 5.67
N PHE A 93 -4.92 -6.91 6.83
CA PHE A 93 -3.53 -7.31 6.95
C PHE A 93 -3.44 -8.83 7.01
N VAL A 94 -2.57 -9.41 6.19
CA VAL A 94 -2.34 -10.86 6.17
C VAL A 94 -0.86 -11.12 6.41
N ASP A 95 -0.56 -11.91 7.41
CA ASP A 95 0.79 -12.35 7.77
C ASP A 95 0.92 -13.85 7.63
N HIS A 96 2.01 -14.29 7.03
CA HIS A 96 2.29 -15.71 6.75
C HIS A 96 3.38 -16.31 7.64
N THR A 97 3.94 -15.53 8.55
CA THR A 97 5.09 -15.98 9.36
C THR A 97 4.80 -17.19 10.24
N GLN A 98 3.53 -17.44 10.54
CA GLN A 98 3.09 -18.62 11.31
C GLN A 98 2.70 -19.82 10.43
N GLU A 99 2.70 -19.67 9.11
CA GLU A 99 2.46 -20.75 8.17
C GLU A 99 3.72 -21.62 7.96
N SER A 100 3.54 -22.81 7.41
CA SER A 100 4.67 -23.70 7.09
C SER A 100 5.64 -23.11 6.08
N THR A 101 5.13 -22.37 5.09
CA THR A 101 5.93 -21.72 4.03
C THR A 101 6.43 -20.36 4.43
N LYS A 102 5.80 -19.72 5.43
CA LYS A 102 6.16 -18.41 6.01
C LYS A 102 6.21 -17.23 5.02
N ARG A 103 5.96 -17.43 3.75
CA ARG A 103 5.94 -16.42 2.69
C ARG A 103 4.94 -16.80 1.61
N ARG A 104 4.31 -15.79 1.02
CA ARG A 104 3.41 -15.94 -0.14
C ARG A 104 3.60 -14.78 -1.11
N MET A 105 3.30 -15.01 -2.37
CA MET A 105 3.21 -13.96 -3.37
C MET A 105 1.99 -13.09 -3.10
N THR A 106 2.10 -11.79 -3.35
CA THR A 106 1.02 -10.83 -3.08
C THR A 106 -0.23 -11.14 -3.90
N SER A 107 -0.08 -11.49 -5.18
CA SER A 107 -1.20 -11.89 -6.03
C SER A 107 -1.88 -13.19 -5.57
N TRP A 108 -1.11 -14.15 -5.04
CA TRP A 108 -1.66 -15.37 -4.46
C TRP A 108 -2.49 -15.07 -3.21
N THR A 109 -1.94 -14.27 -2.30
CA THR A 109 -2.66 -13.88 -1.07
C THR A 109 -3.93 -13.11 -1.40
N ALA A 110 -3.84 -12.16 -2.36
CA ALA A 110 -5.00 -11.43 -2.85
C ALA A 110 -6.12 -12.38 -3.35
N ALA A 111 -5.75 -13.42 -4.11
CA ALA A 111 -6.70 -14.40 -4.62
C ALA A 111 -7.37 -15.23 -3.50
N GLN A 112 -6.61 -15.65 -2.48
CA GLN A 112 -7.14 -16.42 -1.35
C GLN A 112 -8.18 -15.62 -0.54
N HIS A 113 -8.07 -14.30 -0.51
CA HIS A 113 -8.95 -13.41 0.22
C HIS A 113 -9.94 -12.65 -0.67
N ASN A 114 -10.04 -12.99 -1.97
CA ASN A 114 -10.87 -12.27 -2.93
C ASN A 114 -10.68 -10.74 -2.88
N ALA A 115 -9.43 -10.30 -2.69
CA ALA A 115 -9.12 -8.88 -2.61
C ALA A 115 -9.34 -8.19 -3.96
N LEU A 116 -9.70 -6.91 -3.96
CA LEU A 116 -9.76 -6.11 -5.18
C LEU A 116 -8.35 -5.72 -5.63
N PHE A 117 -7.51 -5.37 -4.67
CA PHE A 117 -6.09 -5.07 -4.88
C PHE A 117 -5.29 -5.32 -3.60
N ALA A 118 -3.99 -5.44 -3.76
CA ALA A 118 -3.06 -5.73 -2.67
C ALA A 118 -1.66 -5.15 -2.94
N ILE A 119 -0.92 -4.87 -1.87
CA ILE A 119 0.49 -4.51 -1.90
C ILE A 119 1.27 -5.34 -0.88
N ASN A 120 2.57 -5.56 -1.13
CA ASN A 120 3.47 -6.07 -0.10
C ASN A 120 3.67 -5.03 1.00
N MET A 121 4.02 -5.48 2.21
CA MET A 121 4.13 -4.58 3.37
C MET A 121 5.53 -4.57 3.99
N THR A 122 5.70 -5.15 5.17
CA THR A 122 6.89 -4.93 5.98
C THR A 122 8.11 -5.67 5.44
N MET A 123 9.27 -5.07 5.67
CA MET A 123 10.55 -5.72 5.46
C MET A 123 10.73 -6.90 6.42
N GLU A 124 11.42 -7.93 5.95
CA GLU A 124 11.83 -9.05 6.78
C GLU A 124 13.01 -8.65 7.68
N TYR A 125 13.00 -9.20 8.88
CA TYR A 125 14.10 -9.03 9.82
C TYR A 125 15.39 -9.65 9.28
N ARG A 126 16.52 -8.95 9.43
CA ARG A 126 17.84 -9.45 9.06
C ARG A 126 18.53 -10.04 10.28
N GLU A 127 18.84 -11.34 10.24
CA GLU A 127 19.57 -12.02 11.30
C GLU A 127 21.09 -12.02 11.04
N GLY A 128 21.85 -11.62 12.07
CA GLY A 128 23.30 -11.72 12.10
C GLY A 128 24.05 -10.78 11.16
N THR A 129 25.39 -10.83 11.22
CA THR A 129 26.29 -9.99 10.42
C THR A 129 26.27 -10.32 8.92
N LEU A 130 25.83 -11.50 8.52
CA LEU A 130 25.69 -11.90 7.12
C LEU A 130 24.36 -11.49 6.47
N GLY A 131 23.46 -10.89 7.27
CA GLY A 131 22.22 -10.30 6.75
C GLY A 131 21.22 -11.30 6.15
N TYR A 132 21.15 -12.52 6.66
CA TYR A 132 20.11 -13.48 6.26
C TYR A 132 18.74 -12.96 6.66
N PHE A 133 17.79 -12.99 5.70
CA PHE A 133 16.40 -12.63 5.97
C PHE A 133 15.70 -13.74 6.76
N SER A 134 15.27 -13.40 7.96
CA SER A 134 14.39 -14.26 8.76
C SER A 134 12.93 -13.96 8.38
N PRO A 135 12.08 -14.98 8.25
CA PRO A 135 10.66 -14.77 7.95
C PRO A 135 9.90 -14.26 9.19
N LYS A 136 10.27 -13.10 9.65
CA LYS A 136 9.67 -12.37 10.77
C LYS A 136 9.55 -10.90 10.37
N PRO A 137 8.47 -10.18 10.77
CA PRO A 137 8.37 -8.75 10.51
C PRO A 137 9.48 -8.00 11.27
N GLN A 138 10.03 -6.97 10.65
CA GLN A 138 11.11 -6.17 11.22
C GLN A 138 10.65 -5.29 12.41
N GLY A 139 9.38 -5.17 12.66
CA GLY A 139 8.81 -4.40 13.74
C GLY A 139 7.66 -5.10 14.43
N TYR A 140 6.93 -4.36 15.25
CA TYR A 140 5.70 -4.85 15.87
C TYR A 140 4.61 -5.04 14.81
N ALA A 141 3.93 -6.17 14.87
CA ALA A 141 2.80 -6.46 14.00
C ALA A 141 1.71 -7.20 14.77
N LYS A 142 0.46 -6.88 14.43
CA LYS A 142 -0.76 -7.49 14.97
C LYS A 142 -1.73 -7.70 13.83
N ALA A 143 -2.30 -8.87 13.72
CA ALA A 143 -3.28 -9.21 12.69
C ALA A 143 -4.52 -9.86 13.33
N ASP A 144 -5.70 -9.40 12.96
CA ASP A 144 -7.00 -9.89 13.47
C ASP A 144 -6.99 -10.06 15.02
N GLY A 145 -6.44 -9.08 15.73
CA GLY A 145 -6.34 -9.06 17.21
C GLY A 145 -5.17 -9.85 17.81
N ALA A 146 -4.45 -10.66 17.04
CA ALA A 146 -3.34 -11.46 17.51
C ALA A 146 -1.98 -10.80 17.22
N VAL A 147 -1.13 -10.68 18.23
CA VAL A 147 0.26 -10.20 18.08
C VAL A 147 1.07 -11.26 17.33
N ILE A 148 1.75 -10.83 16.28
CA ILE A 148 2.61 -11.69 15.48
C ILE A 148 3.97 -11.80 16.18
N PRO A 149 4.48 -13.01 16.47
CA PRO A 149 5.80 -13.19 17.01
C PRO A 149 6.86 -12.60 16.06
N ASN A 150 7.59 -11.61 16.53
CA ASN A 150 8.65 -10.97 15.78
C ASN A 150 10.04 -11.34 16.32
N GLY A 151 11.09 -10.97 15.62
CA GLY A 151 12.46 -11.20 16.07
C GLY A 151 12.76 -10.43 17.37
N ALA A 152 13.90 -10.71 17.98
CA ALA A 152 14.34 -10.19 19.27
C ALA A 152 14.45 -8.64 19.36
N GLU A 153 14.32 -7.93 18.23
CA GLU A 153 14.42 -6.47 18.18
C GLU A 153 13.10 -5.72 18.32
N ALA A 154 11.99 -6.41 18.47
CA ALA A 154 10.71 -5.74 18.73
C ALA A 154 10.58 -5.14 20.15
N THR A 155 11.67 -4.89 20.79
CA THR A 155 11.73 -4.34 22.16
C THR A 155 11.61 -2.82 22.21
N GLY A 156 11.35 -2.16 21.10
CA GLY A 156 11.18 -0.70 21.06
C GLY A 156 9.87 -0.31 20.39
N THR A 157 9.45 0.92 20.61
CA THR A 157 8.37 1.53 19.83
C THR A 157 8.84 1.75 18.40
N LYS A 158 7.96 1.48 17.45
CA LYS A 158 8.19 1.68 16.02
C LYS A 158 7.03 2.47 15.44
N ALA A 159 7.34 3.32 14.49
CA ALA A 159 6.32 4.04 13.75
C ALA A 159 5.62 3.13 12.73
N GLY A 160 4.35 3.41 12.47
CA GLY A 160 3.53 2.61 11.57
C GLY A 160 2.08 3.05 11.55
N PHE A 161 1.20 2.15 11.18
CA PHE A 161 -0.23 2.42 11.20
C PHE A 161 -1.02 1.24 11.79
N ALA A 162 -2.21 1.55 12.28
CA ALA A 162 -3.17 0.62 12.81
C ALA A 162 -4.54 0.84 12.18
N PHE A 163 -5.37 -0.21 12.13
CA PHE A 163 -6.73 -0.11 11.58
C PHE A 163 -7.63 -1.24 12.09
N ASN A 164 -8.94 -0.98 12.02
CA ASN A 164 -10.01 -1.91 12.39
C ASN A 164 -10.93 -2.19 11.21
N ASP A 165 -11.78 -3.20 11.34
CA ASP A 165 -12.77 -3.59 10.33
C ASP A 165 -13.86 -2.52 10.11
N ASP A 166 -14.09 -1.62 11.07
CA ASP A 166 -15.01 -0.49 10.95
C ASP A 166 -14.48 0.68 10.12
N LYS A 167 -13.32 0.48 9.47
CA LYS A 167 -12.56 1.45 8.67
C LYS A 167 -11.90 2.57 9.49
N SER A 168 -11.90 2.52 10.82
CA SER A 168 -11.05 3.40 11.61
C SER A 168 -9.58 3.04 11.38
N TYR A 169 -8.69 4.05 11.36
CA TYR A 169 -7.25 3.85 11.23
C TYR A 169 -6.48 5.03 11.84
N LYS A 170 -5.23 4.76 12.19
CA LYS A 170 -4.31 5.72 12.79
C LYS A 170 -2.88 5.49 12.32
N PHE A 171 -2.17 6.56 11.98
CA PHE A 171 -0.71 6.59 11.87
C PHE A 171 -0.12 7.12 13.17
N ASP A 172 0.92 6.46 13.70
CA ASP A 172 1.58 6.86 14.94
C ASP A 172 3.07 6.46 14.88
N LYS A 173 3.91 7.20 15.60
CA LYS A 173 5.37 6.93 15.68
C LYS A 173 5.75 5.92 16.77
N ASP A 174 4.82 5.59 17.66
CA ASP A 174 5.11 4.89 18.91
C ASP A 174 4.25 3.63 19.11
N TRP A 175 4.35 2.64 18.23
CA TRP A 175 3.70 1.34 18.43
C TRP A 175 4.68 0.34 19.05
N PRO A 176 4.32 -0.47 20.04
CA PRO A 176 3.07 -0.55 20.82
C PRO A 176 3.13 0.23 22.16
N ALA A 177 3.57 1.50 22.13
CA ALA A 177 3.71 2.29 23.37
C ALA A 177 2.53 2.13 24.31
N VAL A 178 2.82 2.23 25.61
CA VAL A 178 1.79 2.31 26.64
C VAL A 178 1.30 3.75 26.69
N ASP A 179 0.00 3.95 26.62
CA ASP A 179 -0.64 5.22 26.84
C ASP A 179 -0.41 5.64 28.30
N PRO A 180 0.23 6.79 28.55
CA PRO A 180 0.57 7.21 29.91
C PRO A 180 -0.66 7.58 30.76
N GLU A 181 -1.78 7.93 30.14
CA GLU A 181 -3.01 8.32 30.86
C GLU A 181 -3.82 7.10 31.27
N THR A 182 -3.89 6.09 30.41
CA THR A 182 -4.73 4.90 30.64
C THR A 182 -3.97 3.70 31.15
N GLY A 183 -2.63 3.66 30.99
CA GLY A 183 -1.78 2.51 31.31
C GLY A 183 -1.97 1.31 30.38
N LYS A 184 -2.73 1.46 29.27
CA LYS A 184 -2.96 0.42 28.27
C LYS A 184 -1.99 0.56 27.10
N ALA A 185 -1.64 -0.54 26.45
CA ALA A 185 -0.91 -0.46 25.22
C ALA A 185 -1.80 0.19 24.13
N LYS A 186 -1.28 1.20 23.42
CA LYS A 186 -1.99 1.87 22.30
C LYS A 186 -2.48 0.85 21.26
N ALA A 187 -1.75 -0.26 21.11
CA ALA A 187 -2.10 -1.33 20.18
C ALA A 187 -3.34 -2.15 20.61
N ASP A 188 -3.80 -2.06 21.87
CA ASP A 188 -4.91 -2.90 22.36
C ASP A 188 -6.25 -2.54 21.73
N ASP A 189 -6.44 -1.27 21.34
CA ASP A 189 -7.68 -0.78 20.73
C ASP A 189 -7.76 -1.07 19.21
N TRP A 190 -6.77 -1.73 18.63
CA TRP A 190 -6.66 -1.97 17.19
C TRP A 190 -6.58 -3.47 16.89
N ASP A 191 -7.35 -3.92 15.89
CA ASP A 191 -7.30 -5.31 15.43
C ASP A 191 -6.04 -5.58 14.60
N ASN A 192 -5.58 -4.58 13.85
CA ASN A 192 -4.40 -4.68 13.01
C ASN A 192 -3.44 -3.53 13.31
N VAL A 193 -2.15 -3.86 13.49
CA VAL A 193 -1.06 -2.90 13.65
C VAL A 193 0.11 -3.34 12.79
N VAL A 194 0.66 -2.43 12.02
CA VAL A 194 1.80 -2.71 11.14
C VAL A 194 2.83 -1.60 11.31
N THR A 195 3.99 -1.95 11.85
CA THR A 195 5.08 -0.99 11.99
C THR A 195 6.11 -1.16 10.89
N HIS A 196 6.81 -0.10 10.57
CA HIS A 196 7.77 -0.02 9.49
C HIS A 196 9.09 0.58 9.96
N GLU A 197 10.19 0.17 9.33
CA GLU A 197 11.47 0.83 9.52
C GLU A 197 11.45 2.24 8.91
N ALA A 198 10.81 2.39 7.77
CA ALA A 198 10.69 3.64 7.06
C ALA A 198 9.29 4.26 7.23
N TYR A 199 9.09 4.93 8.33
CA TYR A 199 7.99 5.86 8.54
C TYR A 199 8.34 7.17 7.83
N THR A 200 7.59 7.51 6.79
CA THR A 200 7.99 8.59 5.87
C THR A 200 7.35 9.93 6.20
N ILE A 201 6.09 9.92 6.62
CA ILE A 201 5.34 11.14 6.96
C ILE A 201 4.68 10.99 8.33
N HIS A 202 4.89 11.98 9.19
CA HIS A 202 4.21 12.12 10.46
C HIS A 202 3.60 13.51 10.57
N GLU A 203 2.27 13.58 10.75
CA GLU A 203 1.53 14.86 10.89
C GLU A 203 1.84 15.88 9.79
N GLY A 204 1.93 15.41 8.54
CA GLY A 204 2.22 16.25 7.39
C GLY A 204 3.69 16.68 7.25
N VAL A 205 4.59 16.12 8.08
CA VAL A 205 6.02 16.43 8.02
C VAL A 205 6.81 15.17 7.62
N ALA A 206 7.75 15.34 6.67
CA ALA A 206 8.66 14.26 6.31
C ALA A 206 9.58 13.92 7.50
N THR A 207 9.67 12.63 7.85
CA THR A 207 10.55 12.15 8.92
C THR A 207 11.99 11.97 8.46
N TRP A 208 12.22 11.98 7.13
CA TRP A 208 13.53 11.85 6.49
C TRP A 208 13.87 13.18 5.80
N GLY A 209 15.01 13.77 6.17
CA GLY A 209 15.48 14.99 5.52
C GLY A 209 16.01 14.72 4.10
N ALA A 210 16.01 15.75 3.23
CA ALA A 210 16.46 15.65 1.83
C ALA A 210 17.88 15.11 1.65
N ASN A 211 18.73 15.27 2.66
CA ASN A 211 20.11 14.79 2.67
C ASN A 211 20.28 13.38 3.28
N ALA A 212 19.19 12.68 3.57
CA ALA A 212 19.26 11.34 4.14
C ALA A 212 19.70 10.34 3.06
N THR A 213 20.98 10.03 3.02
CA THR A 213 21.59 9.08 2.05
C THR A 213 21.39 7.60 2.42
N TYR A 214 20.48 7.31 3.33
CA TYR A 214 20.45 6.02 4.01
C TYR A 214 20.13 4.82 3.12
N PHE A 215 19.44 5.03 1.99
CA PHE A 215 19.16 3.96 1.04
C PHE A 215 19.29 4.44 -0.40
N SER A 216 19.95 3.62 -1.22
CA SER A 216 20.03 3.83 -2.65
C SER A 216 18.62 3.78 -3.28
N ARG A 217 18.44 4.49 -4.38
CA ARG A 217 17.23 4.41 -5.19
C ARG A 217 16.93 2.96 -5.57
N ALA A 218 15.70 2.54 -5.35
CA ALA A 218 15.18 1.23 -5.67
C ALA A 218 13.68 1.31 -5.94
N ASN A 219 13.10 0.21 -6.37
CA ASN A 219 11.65 0.07 -6.37
C ASN A 219 11.13 -0.11 -4.95
N TYR A 220 10.03 0.56 -4.63
CA TYR A 220 9.33 0.48 -3.35
C TYR A 220 7.83 0.48 -3.54
N THR A 221 7.13 -0.19 -2.64
CA THR A 221 5.73 0.15 -2.34
C THR A 221 5.68 1.15 -1.19
N PHE A 222 4.61 1.92 -1.16
CA PHE A 222 4.34 2.86 -0.07
C PHE A 222 2.84 2.97 0.19
N PHE A 223 2.50 3.44 1.38
CA PHE A 223 1.13 3.64 1.79
C PHE A 223 1.02 4.91 2.61
N GLY A 224 -0.03 5.70 2.40
CA GLY A 224 -0.22 6.96 3.11
C GLY A 224 -1.66 7.43 3.11
N THR A 225 -1.94 8.46 3.93
CA THR A 225 -3.26 9.08 4.07
C THR A 225 -3.18 10.59 4.03
N THR A 226 -4.17 11.20 3.41
CA THR A 226 -4.37 12.66 3.44
C THR A 226 -5.23 13.05 4.67
N ALA A 227 -5.28 14.36 4.98
CA ALA A 227 -6.07 14.86 6.11
C ALA A 227 -7.58 14.64 5.98
N ASP A 228 -8.09 14.56 4.74
CA ASP A 228 -9.50 14.29 4.43
C ASP A 228 -9.80 12.79 4.31
N GLY A 229 -8.84 11.92 4.62
CA GLY A 229 -9.05 10.47 4.70
C GLY A 229 -8.94 9.71 3.39
N VAL A 230 -8.40 10.34 2.34
CA VAL A 230 -8.02 9.63 1.13
C VAL A 230 -6.76 8.80 1.41
N LEU A 231 -6.79 7.51 1.04
CA LEU A 231 -5.63 6.65 1.10
C LEU A 231 -4.92 6.61 -0.26
N TRP A 232 -3.60 6.62 -0.21
CA TRP A 232 -2.74 6.36 -1.35
C TRP A 232 -1.93 5.10 -1.11
N ALA A 233 -2.06 4.12 -2.01
CA ALA A 233 -1.16 2.99 -2.10
C ALA A 233 -0.37 3.12 -3.41
N GLY A 234 0.94 3.02 -3.35
CA GLY A 234 1.77 3.23 -4.52
C GLY A 234 2.87 2.19 -4.67
N ALA A 235 3.30 1.97 -5.91
CA ALA A 235 4.53 1.29 -6.25
C ALA A 235 5.33 2.17 -7.22
N VAL A 236 6.59 2.37 -6.93
CA VAL A 236 7.55 2.97 -7.85
C VAL A 236 8.44 1.88 -8.40
N ASP A 237 8.59 1.84 -9.73
CA ASP A 237 9.57 0.98 -10.38
C ASP A 237 10.97 1.53 -10.15
N GLY A 238 11.97 0.64 -10.11
CA GLY A 238 13.34 1.04 -9.89
C GLY A 238 14.34 0.13 -10.56
N ARG A 239 15.66 0.45 -10.40
CA ARG A 239 16.77 -0.36 -10.90
C ARG A 239 16.75 -0.61 -12.42
N ARG A 240 16.05 0.23 -13.16
CA ARG A 240 15.96 0.19 -14.63
C ARG A 240 16.62 1.44 -15.18
N GLU A 241 17.94 1.38 -15.38
CA GLU A 241 18.75 2.51 -15.84
C GLU A 241 18.15 3.17 -17.10
N GLY A 242 18.00 4.49 -17.05
CA GLY A 242 17.46 5.29 -18.15
C GLY A 242 15.94 5.19 -18.35
N VAL A 243 15.25 4.28 -17.65
CA VAL A 243 13.79 4.08 -17.73
C VAL A 243 13.11 4.44 -16.41
N SER A 244 13.46 3.74 -15.34
CA SER A 244 12.92 3.98 -13.99
C SER A 244 14.02 3.71 -12.95
N GLU A 245 14.51 4.78 -12.32
CA GLU A 245 15.67 4.71 -11.43
C GLU A 245 15.28 4.25 -10.03
N GLY A 246 14.02 4.44 -9.68
CA GLY A 246 13.50 4.23 -8.33
C GLY A 246 13.67 5.46 -7.44
N LEU A 247 13.28 5.33 -6.18
CA LEU A 247 13.34 6.38 -5.18
C LEU A 247 14.06 5.88 -3.92
N GLY A 248 14.64 6.80 -3.14
CA GLY A 248 15.05 6.56 -1.75
C GLY A 248 13.90 6.88 -0.79
N TYR A 249 14.02 6.53 0.51
CA TYR A 249 12.96 6.78 1.50
C TYR A 249 12.60 8.25 1.64
N HIS A 250 13.58 9.15 1.62
CA HIS A 250 13.35 10.60 1.65
C HIS A 250 12.62 11.09 0.38
N GLU A 251 12.88 10.47 -0.77
CA GLU A 251 12.21 10.78 -2.03
C GLU A 251 10.77 10.23 -2.04
N VAL A 252 10.53 9.05 -1.44
CA VAL A 252 9.17 8.54 -1.21
C VAL A 252 8.39 9.47 -0.28
N ALA A 253 9.04 10.00 0.78
CA ALA A 253 8.42 10.99 1.65
C ALA A 253 8.01 12.26 0.89
N ALA A 254 8.90 12.80 0.04
CA ALA A 254 8.59 13.96 -0.78
C ALA A 254 7.44 13.70 -1.77
N LEU A 255 7.42 12.52 -2.39
CA LEU A 255 6.32 12.09 -3.25
C LEU A 255 4.99 12.00 -2.48
N GLN A 256 4.99 11.43 -1.28
CA GLN A 256 3.78 11.34 -0.44
C GLN A 256 3.29 12.73 -0.01
N LEU A 257 4.20 13.68 0.30
CA LEU A 257 3.81 15.08 0.56
C LEU A 257 3.16 15.73 -0.68
N ALA A 258 3.70 15.49 -1.88
CA ALA A 258 3.11 15.96 -3.12
C ALA A 258 1.73 15.33 -3.41
N LEU A 259 1.45 14.14 -2.87
CA LEU A 259 0.13 13.51 -2.87
C LEU A 259 -0.80 14.03 -1.76
N GLY A 260 -0.35 14.98 -0.94
CA GLY A 260 -1.11 15.56 0.17
C GLY A 260 -1.16 14.67 1.42
N CYS A 261 -0.28 13.68 1.54
CA CYS A 261 -0.28 12.79 2.70
C CYS A 261 0.16 13.53 3.98
N VAL A 262 -0.53 13.23 5.07
CA VAL A 262 -0.20 13.67 6.44
C VAL A 262 0.30 12.52 7.30
N GLY A 263 0.08 11.28 6.90
CA GLY A 263 0.66 10.06 7.46
C GLY A 263 1.16 9.17 6.35
N GLY A 264 2.31 8.53 6.52
CA GLY A 264 2.87 7.70 5.45
C GLY A 264 3.97 6.75 5.90
N VAL A 265 4.05 5.62 5.22
CA VAL A 265 5.09 4.58 5.38
C VAL A 265 5.63 4.19 4.01
N CYS A 266 6.91 3.85 3.96
CA CYS A 266 7.51 3.13 2.84
C CYS A 266 7.61 1.66 3.23
N CYS A 267 7.08 0.79 2.38
CA CYS A 267 7.05 -0.65 2.59
C CYS A 267 8.35 -1.30 2.08
N ASP A 268 8.44 -2.63 2.16
CA ASP A 268 9.59 -3.37 1.63
C ASP A 268 9.74 -3.15 0.11
N GLY A 269 10.99 -3.08 -0.32
CA GLY A 269 11.38 -2.72 -1.67
C GLY A 269 12.13 -3.82 -2.42
N GLY A 270 12.76 -3.42 -3.51
CA GLY A 270 13.47 -4.35 -4.37
C GLY A 270 12.54 -5.40 -4.97
N GLY A 271 12.97 -6.63 -5.02
CA GLY A 271 12.16 -7.73 -5.55
C GLY A 271 10.85 -8.02 -4.81
N SER A 272 10.67 -7.46 -3.60
CA SER A 272 9.42 -7.58 -2.85
C SER A 272 8.33 -6.65 -3.34
N THR A 273 8.70 -5.56 -4.03
CA THR A 273 7.76 -4.54 -4.53
C THR A 273 6.72 -5.17 -5.45
N THR A 274 5.48 -5.18 -5.01
CA THR A 274 4.37 -5.75 -5.77
C THR A 274 3.08 -5.01 -5.48
N MET A 275 2.42 -4.54 -6.55
CA MET A 275 1.04 -4.09 -6.54
C MET A 275 0.22 -5.06 -7.40
N ALA A 276 -0.74 -5.73 -6.82
CA ALA A 276 -1.63 -6.67 -7.51
C ALA A 276 -3.04 -6.10 -7.60
N ILE A 277 -3.64 -6.15 -8.79
CA ILE A 277 -5.03 -5.71 -9.04
C ILE A 277 -5.80 -6.84 -9.72
N ARG A 278 -7.02 -7.10 -9.27
CA ARG A 278 -7.88 -8.14 -9.81
C ARG A 278 -8.33 -7.79 -11.23
N LYS A 279 -8.24 -8.78 -12.14
CA LYS A 279 -8.41 -8.58 -13.59
C LYS A 279 -9.83 -8.13 -14.00
N ASP A 280 -10.85 -8.50 -13.24
CA ASP A 280 -12.23 -8.09 -13.53
C ASP A 280 -12.50 -6.60 -13.27
N LEU A 281 -11.57 -5.91 -12.59
CA LEU A 281 -11.63 -4.46 -12.37
C LEU A 281 -11.00 -3.64 -13.50
N MET A 282 -10.37 -4.30 -14.47
CA MET A 282 -9.60 -3.63 -15.53
C MET A 282 -10.10 -4.10 -16.90
N THR A 283 -10.31 -3.15 -17.81
CA THR A 283 -10.80 -3.44 -19.16
C THR A 283 -9.68 -3.80 -20.16
N ALA A 284 -8.42 -3.55 -19.79
CA ALA A 284 -7.27 -3.80 -20.66
C ALA A 284 -6.04 -4.24 -19.88
N SER A 285 -5.34 -5.25 -20.42
CA SER A 285 -4.04 -5.72 -19.90
C SER A 285 -2.90 -4.71 -20.07
N ASP A 286 -3.09 -3.67 -20.86
CA ASP A 286 -2.09 -2.67 -21.25
C ASP A 286 -2.14 -1.40 -20.41
N VAL A 287 -2.82 -1.41 -19.28
CA VAL A 287 -2.76 -0.31 -18.30
C VAL A 287 -1.32 -0.14 -17.80
N CYS A 288 -0.57 -1.23 -17.74
CA CYS A 288 0.85 -1.23 -17.43
C CYS A 288 1.68 -1.76 -18.60
N ASP A 289 2.59 -0.94 -19.14
CA ASP A 289 3.46 -1.32 -20.26
C ASP A 289 4.60 -2.26 -19.84
N THR A 290 4.85 -2.37 -18.55
CA THR A 290 5.99 -3.12 -18.00
C THR A 290 5.66 -4.57 -17.71
N GLN A 291 4.38 -4.94 -17.77
CA GLN A 291 3.90 -6.25 -17.36
C GLN A 291 4.07 -7.32 -18.43
N LYS A 292 5.16 -8.04 -18.35
CA LYS A 292 5.32 -9.30 -19.08
C LYS A 292 5.58 -10.48 -18.15
N THR A 293 5.39 -10.29 -16.86
CA THR A 293 5.82 -11.23 -15.84
C THR A 293 4.67 -12.05 -15.30
N SER A 294 4.95 -13.29 -14.96
CA SER A 294 4.00 -14.23 -14.41
C SER A 294 3.58 -13.81 -13.00
N SER A 295 2.33 -13.40 -12.82
CA SER A 295 1.75 -13.42 -11.48
C SER A 295 1.52 -14.89 -11.06
N SER A 296 1.55 -15.19 -9.78
CA SER A 296 1.21 -16.51 -9.26
C SER A 296 -0.28 -16.83 -9.38
N SER A 297 -1.10 -15.85 -9.73
CA SER A 297 -2.54 -15.97 -9.93
C SER A 297 -2.93 -15.54 -11.32
N THR A 298 -3.75 -16.38 -11.99
CA THR A 298 -4.34 -16.07 -13.28
C THR A 298 -5.35 -14.92 -13.22
N ASP A 299 -5.86 -14.60 -12.04
CA ASP A 299 -6.96 -13.65 -11.81
C ASP A 299 -6.49 -12.24 -11.44
N TYR A 300 -5.16 -12.03 -11.31
CA TYR A 300 -4.56 -10.76 -10.95
C TYR A 300 -3.52 -10.30 -11.98
N TYR A 301 -3.43 -8.99 -12.15
CA TYR A 301 -2.28 -8.33 -12.76
C TYR A 301 -1.34 -7.88 -11.65
N THR A 302 -0.02 -8.07 -11.85
CA THR A 302 1.00 -7.34 -11.12
C THR A 302 1.30 -6.07 -11.89
N MET A 303 1.12 -4.90 -11.28
CA MET A 303 1.09 -3.62 -11.98
C MET A 303 2.47 -3.00 -12.20
N ASN A 304 3.38 -3.23 -11.28
CA ASN A 304 4.74 -2.71 -11.31
C ASN A 304 5.73 -3.70 -11.94
N TYR A 305 6.90 -3.20 -12.33
CA TYR A 305 8.01 -4.03 -12.79
C TYR A 305 8.55 -4.90 -11.65
N LEU A 306 8.74 -6.19 -11.92
CA LEU A 306 9.26 -7.17 -10.97
C LEU A 306 10.76 -7.38 -11.22
N ASP A 307 11.61 -6.98 -10.29
CA ASP A 307 13.08 -7.01 -10.38
C ASP A 307 13.64 -8.36 -10.83
N ASP A 308 13.09 -9.44 -10.31
CA ASP A 308 13.57 -10.81 -10.57
C ASP A 308 12.84 -11.46 -11.76
N GLY A 309 12.07 -10.70 -12.54
CA GLY A 309 11.25 -11.21 -13.64
C GLY A 309 10.05 -12.04 -13.19
N SER A 310 9.86 -12.20 -11.88
CA SER A 310 8.75 -12.92 -11.24
C SER A 310 8.41 -12.31 -9.88
N GLU A 311 7.19 -12.52 -9.43
CA GLU A 311 6.74 -12.06 -8.13
C GLU A 311 7.46 -12.79 -7.00
N ARG A 312 8.07 -12.05 -6.09
CA ARG A 312 8.72 -12.59 -4.90
C ARG A 312 7.70 -12.92 -3.82
N ALA A 313 7.84 -14.08 -3.19
CA ALA A 313 7.08 -14.40 -1.99
C ALA A 313 7.57 -13.57 -0.78
N VAL A 314 6.66 -12.92 -0.08
CA VAL A 314 6.91 -12.02 1.06
C VAL A 314 6.13 -12.48 2.29
N ILE A 315 6.52 -11.99 3.47
CA ILE A 315 5.94 -12.45 4.74
C ILE A 315 4.54 -11.91 4.99
N ASN A 316 4.21 -10.72 4.48
CA ASN A 316 2.90 -10.12 4.72
C ASN A 316 2.49 -9.11 3.64
N GLN A 317 1.20 -8.85 3.58
CA GLN A 317 0.56 -7.97 2.61
C GLN A 317 -0.57 -7.15 3.24
N LEU A 318 -0.81 -5.98 2.67
CA LEU A 318 -2.03 -5.21 2.86
C LEU A 318 -2.97 -5.43 1.68
N LEU A 319 -4.13 -5.95 1.98
CA LEU A 319 -5.18 -6.23 1.02
C LEU A 319 -6.32 -5.23 1.20
N PHE A 320 -6.99 -4.93 0.10
CA PHE A 320 -8.25 -4.20 0.09
C PHE A 320 -9.34 -5.15 -0.41
N VAL A 321 -10.09 -5.66 0.54
CA VAL A 321 -11.15 -6.65 0.27
C VAL A 321 -12.50 -5.99 0.13
N PRO A 322 -13.45 -6.58 -0.64
CA PRO A 322 -14.80 -6.07 -0.73
C PRO A 322 -15.44 -5.88 0.65
N ALA A 323 -16.07 -4.74 0.85
CA ALA A 323 -16.83 -4.44 2.05
C ALA A 323 -18.04 -3.59 1.70
N PRO A 324 -19.15 -3.67 2.45
CA PRO A 324 -20.23 -2.71 2.29
C PRO A 324 -19.72 -1.29 2.57
N MET A 325 -20.35 -0.30 1.93
CA MET A 325 -20.06 1.10 2.24
C MET A 325 -20.28 1.33 3.73
N ALA A 326 -19.40 2.09 4.36
CA ALA A 326 -19.53 2.38 5.77
C ALA A 326 -20.83 3.14 6.04
N SER A 327 -21.57 2.73 7.07
CA SER A 327 -22.79 3.45 7.51
C SER A 327 -22.45 4.80 8.18
N LYS A 328 -21.19 5.02 8.52
CA LYS A 328 -20.63 6.26 9.08
C LYS A 328 -19.28 6.54 8.41
N PRO A 329 -18.90 7.81 8.25
CA PRO A 329 -17.56 8.13 7.74
C PRO A 329 -16.49 7.50 8.65
N PRO A 330 -15.39 6.99 8.09
CA PRO A 330 -14.31 6.43 8.88
C PRO A 330 -13.73 7.50 9.81
N ARG A 331 -13.40 7.10 11.02
CA ARG A 331 -12.74 7.96 11.97
C ARG A 331 -11.24 7.94 11.70
N VAL A 332 -10.74 9.00 11.13
CA VAL A 332 -9.30 9.25 11.04
C VAL A 332 -8.87 9.81 12.41
N VAL A 333 -8.01 9.11 13.09
CA VAL A 333 -7.49 9.56 14.39
C VAL A 333 -6.06 10.06 14.16
N PHE A 334 -5.88 11.37 14.24
CA PHE A 334 -4.57 11.99 14.39
C PHE A 334 -4.35 12.22 15.88
N SER A 335 -3.19 11.85 16.44
CA SER A 335 -2.79 12.34 17.76
C SER A 335 -2.43 13.81 17.57
N ILE A 336 -3.22 14.69 18.11
CA ILE A 336 -2.85 16.10 18.33
C ILE A 336 -2.20 16.09 19.73
N ASP A 337 -0.88 16.05 19.79
CA ASP A 337 -0.11 16.29 21.01
C ASP A 337 0.08 17.78 21.21
#